data_c8173b708927195a7a1f0fe3b17713ff
#
_entry.id   c8173b708927195a7a1f0fe3b17713ff
#
_cell.length_a   1.000
_cell.length_b   1.000
_cell.length_c   1.000
_cell.angle_alpha   90.00
_cell.angle_beta   90.00
_cell.angle_gamma   90.00
#
_symmetry.space_group_name_H-M   'P 1'
#
loop_
_entity.id
_entity.type
_entity.pdbx_description
1 polymer ?
#
loop_
_entity_poly.entity_id
_entity_poly.type
_entity_poly.pdbx_seq_one_letter_code
_entity_poly.pdbx_strand_id
1 'polypeptide(L)'
;DFIHARSEKEIIYTRNTSESLNLVARSYGETHLKAGDHILITIAEHHSNLVTWQRVAQKTGATLDYIYVDKETGHFPEEELKKIDDPRVKLFAFAEVSNVLGIDFDPKPLIQRAHAHGAIVVLDGAQSTPHKPVDVQDLDCDFFAFSGHKMCSMGGIGVLYGKEELLNDMEPFLMGGDMIEDVHEQETTYAELPAKFEAGTQYVEGAVSLVAAIRYIQAIGFDEIRAQEKRLVTRCLEGMKKLPFIHIIGPTDPEEKEGLVAFEVEGVHPHDVAQILSAEGICIRTGHHCAQPLHIYLGINASCRASFYFYNTEEEVDYFLEKLKDVRKVMGYDD
;
A
#
# COMPACT_ATOMS: atom_id res chain seq x y z
N ASP A 1 19.47 -6.41 -1.13
CA ASP A 1 20.10 -5.50 -0.14
C ASP A 1 19.10 -4.45 0.36
N PHE A 2 18.35 -3.75 -0.52
CA PHE A 2 17.53 -2.60 -0.14
C PHE A 2 16.44 -2.90 0.90
N ILE A 3 15.83 -4.05 0.84
CA ILE A 3 14.83 -4.54 1.80
C ILE A 3 15.35 -5.69 2.66
N HIS A 4 16.66 -5.93 2.68
CA HIS A 4 17.36 -6.96 3.44
C HIS A 4 16.86 -8.41 3.18
N ALA A 5 16.44 -8.74 1.94
CA ALA A 5 16.18 -10.14 1.58
C ALA A 5 17.45 -10.99 1.70
N ARG A 6 17.30 -12.26 2.08
CA ARG A 6 18.43 -13.20 2.28
C ARG A 6 19.11 -13.56 0.97
N SER A 7 18.34 -13.62 -0.11
CA SER A 7 18.78 -14.08 -1.42
C SER A 7 18.04 -13.36 -2.53
N GLU A 8 18.65 -13.26 -3.70
CA GLU A 8 17.98 -12.80 -4.93
C GLU A 8 16.84 -13.74 -5.36
N LYS A 9 16.84 -15.00 -4.94
CA LYS A 9 15.77 -15.96 -5.18
C LYS A 9 14.44 -15.56 -4.52
N GLU A 10 14.49 -14.72 -3.50
CA GLU A 10 13.31 -14.18 -2.80
C GLU A 10 12.72 -12.93 -3.47
N ILE A 11 13.31 -12.46 -4.57
CA ILE A 11 12.92 -11.21 -5.25
C ILE A 11 12.38 -11.50 -6.65
N ILE A 12 11.12 -11.18 -6.87
CA ILE A 12 10.43 -11.35 -8.15
C ILE A 12 10.11 -9.96 -8.71
N TYR A 13 10.51 -9.68 -9.94
CA TYR A 13 10.11 -8.47 -10.63
C TYR A 13 8.69 -8.58 -11.15
N THR A 14 7.91 -7.54 -10.92
CA THR A 14 6.53 -7.39 -11.39
C THR A 14 6.34 -6.00 -11.98
N ARG A 15 5.15 -5.71 -12.51
CA ARG A 15 4.86 -4.36 -13.03
C ARG A 15 4.56 -3.35 -11.91
N ASN A 16 4.06 -3.80 -10.78
CA ASN A 16 3.69 -2.96 -9.61
C ASN A 16 3.18 -3.85 -8.47
N THR A 17 2.91 -3.25 -7.31
CA THR A 17 2.31 -3.92 -6.15
C THR A 17 1.03 -4.68 -6.49
N SER A 18 0.16 -4.15 -7.36
CA SER A 18 -1.09 -4.83 -7.73
C SER A 18 -0.82 -6.16 -8.41
N GLU A 19 0.18 -6.24 -9.31
CA GLU A 19 0.57 -7.52 -9.92
C GLU A 19 1.21 -8.45 -8.92
N SER A 20 2.07 -7.94 -8.03
CA SER A 20 2.67 -8.72 -6.94
C SER A 20 1.60 -9.40 -6.06
N LEU A 21 0.60 -8.64 -5.62
CA LEU A 21 -0.51 -9.15 -4.82
C LEU A 21 -1.37 -10.16 -5.59
N ASN A 22 -1.60 -9.93 -6.89
CA ASN A 22 -2.30 -10.90 -7.75
C ASN A 22 -1.48 -12.18 -7.95
N LEU A 23 -0.16 -12.10 -8.05
CA LEU A 23 0.72 -13.26 -8.13
C LEU A 23 0.56 -14.12 -6.87
N VAL A 24 0.71 -13.54 -5.67
CA VAL A 24 0.52 -14.25 -4.41
C VAL A 24 -0.90 -14.86 -4.32
N ALA A 25 -1.92 -14.08 -4.65
CA ALA A 25 -3.29 -14.54 -4.56
C ALA A 25 -3.57 -15.74 -5.46
N ARG A 26 -3.07 -15.73 -6.70
CA ARG A 26 -3.33 -16.80 -7.67
C ARG A 26 -2.43 -18.00 -7.50
N SER A 27 -1.15 -17.76 -7.25
CA SER A 27 -0.17 -18.84 -7.14
C SER A 27 -0.11 -19.49 -5.76
N TYR A 28 -0.40 -18.73 -4.69
CA TYR A 28 -0.51 -19.25 -3.33
C TYR A 28 -1.97 -19.37 -2.88
N GLY A 29 -2.73 -18.27 -2.90
CA GLY A 29 -4.07 -18.24 -2.33
C GLY A 29 -5.03 -19.25 -2.96
N GLU A 30 -5.10 -19.29 -4.31
CA GLU A 30 -6.00 -20.22 -5.02
C GLU A 30 -5.62 -21.71 -4.91
N THR A 31 -4.36 -22.01 -4.56
CA THR A 31 -3.84 -23.38 -4.49
C THR A 31 -3.79 -23.93 -3.06
N HIS A 32 -3.64 -23.08 -2.05
CA HIS A 32 -3.46 -23.49 -0.65
C HIS A 32 -4.70 -23.29 0.21
N LEU A 33 -5.58 -22.34 -0.16
CA LEU A 33 -6.80 -22.06 0.61
C LEU A 33 -7.99 -22.88 0.11
N LYS A 34 -8.90 -23.21 1.02
CA LYS A 34 -10.09 -24.03 0.76
C LYS A 34 -11.28 -23.60 1.60
N ALA A 35 -12.43 -24.19 1.33
CA ALA A 35 -13.64 -23.97 2.13
C ALA A 35 -13.39 -24.27 3.63
N GLY A 36 -13.76 -23.36 4.50
CA GLY A 36 -13.53 -23.39 5.94
C GLY A 36 -12.30 -22.63 6.40
N ASP A 37 -11.39 -22.26 5.49
CA ASP A 37 -10.29 -21.34 5.79
C ASP A 37 -10.78 -19.88 5.75
N HIS A 38 -10.15 -19.01 6.51
CA HIS A 38 -10.43 -17.58 6.53
C HIS A 38 -9.23 -16.80 5.97
N ILE A 39 -9.55 -15.83 5.13
CA ILE A 39 -8.65 -14.77 4.66
C ILE A 39 -9.01 -13.52 5.47
N LEU A 40 -8.08 -13.00 6.22
CA LEU A 40 -8.26 -11.78 7.00
C LEU A 40 -7.57 -10.61 6.30
N ILE A 41 -8.29 -9.51 6.12
CA ILE A 41 -7.74 -8.25 5.62
C ILE A 41 -8.21 -7.10 6.50
N THR A 42 -7.71 -5.88 6.26
CA THR A 42 -8.25 -4.71 6.97
C THR A 42 -9.26 -3.95 6.10
N ILE A 43 -10.12 -3.16 6.74
CA ILE A 43 -11.04 -2.26 6.01
C ILE A 43 -10.28 -1.11 5.33
N ALA A 44 -9.04 -0.84 5.76
CA ALA A 44 -8.21 0.25 5.26
C ALA A 44 -7.40 -0.11 4.00
N GLU A 45 -7.67 -1.27 3.40
CA GLU A 45 -6.89 -1.77 2.27
C GLU A 45 -7.11 -0.97 0.98
N HIS A 46 -6.02 -0.81 0.23
CA HIS A 46 -6.10 -0.46 -1.17
C HIS A 46 -6.84 -1.56 -1.96
N HIS A 47 -7.60 -1.20 -3.01
CA HIS A 47 -8.36 -2.16 -3.81
C HIS A 47 -7.53 -3.35 -4.29
N SER A 48 -6.24 -3.16 -4.57
CA SER A 48 -5.36 -4.26 -4.99
C SER A 48 -5.17 -5.33 -3.91
N ASN A 49 -5.23 -4.94 -2.64
CA ASN A 49 -5.14 -5.86 -1.50
C ASN A 49 -6.51 -6.24 -0.92
N LEU A 50 -7.59 -5.97 -1.64
CA LEU A 50 -8.95 -6.32 -1.26
C LEU A 50 -9.62 -7.16 -2.34
N VAL A 51 -9.75 -6.62 -3.57
CA VAL A 51 -10.47 -7.27 -4.68
C VAL A 51 -9.80 -8.60 -5.06
N THR A 52 -8.49 -8.65 -4.92
CA THR A 52 -7.69 -9.85 -5.16
C THR A 52 -8.10 -10.99 -4.21
N TRP A 53 -8.26 -10.71 -2.92
CA TRP A 53 -8.69 -11.69 -1.92
C TRP A 53 -10.18 -12.03 -2.02
N GLN A 54 -11.04 -11.09 -2.42
CA GLN A 54 -12.43 -11.41 -2.77
C GLN A 54 -12.50 -12.49 -3.86
N ARG A 55 -11.63 -12.38 -4.87
CA ARG A 55 -11.56 -13.38 -5.95
C ARG A 55 -11.09 -14.74 -5.44
N VAL A 56 -10.07 -14.78 -4.59
CA VAL A 56 -9.58 -16.02 -3.96
C VAL A 56 -10.70 -16.67 -3.16
N ALA A 57 -11.36 -15.93 -2.27
CA ALA A 57 -12.45 -16.43 -1.44
C ALA A 57 -13.59 -17.04 -2.31
N GLN A 58 -13.99 -16.35 -3.36
CA GLN A 58 -15.01 -16.85 -4.31
C GLN A 58 -14.59 -18.15 -5.00
N LYS A 59 -13.32 -18.30 -5.34
CA LYS A 59 -12.82 -19.45 -6.09
C LYS A 59 -12.59 -20.67 -5.20
N THR A 60 -12.10 -20.46 -3.98
CA THR A 60 -11.72 -21.53 -3.05
C THR A 60 -12.83 -21.93 -2.08
N GLY A 61 -13.82 -21.07 -1.90
CA GLY A 61 -14.84 -21.21 -0.87
C GLY A 61 -14.37 -20.77 0.52
N ALA A 62 -13.18 -20.18 0.64
CA ALA A 62 -12.72 -19.56 1.86
C ALA A 62 -13.59 -18.34 2.24
N THR A 63 -13.60 -17.97 3.50
CA THR A 63 -14.31 -16.79 4.00
C THR A 63 -13.37 -15.59 3.99
N LEU A 64 -13.84 -14.43 3.52
CA LEU A 64 -13.12 -13.17 3.62
C LEU A 64 -13.66 -12.37 4.81
N ASP A 65 -12.80 -12.09 5.77
CA ASP A 65 -13.10 -11.34 6.99
C ASP A 65 -12.29 -10.03 7.06
N TYR A 66 -12.79 -9.09 7.85
CA TYR A 66 -12.22 -7.75 7.97
C TYR A 66 -11.89 -7.38 9.41
N ILE A 67 -10.73 -6.76 9.61
CA ILE A 67 -10.38 -5.95 10.79
C ILE A 67 -10.83 -4.52 10.51
N TYR A 68 -11.67 -3.97 11.38
CA TYR A 68 -12.14 -2.60 11.26
C TYR A 68 -11.31 -1.65 12.11
N VAL A 69 -11.05 -0.47 11.57
CA VAL A 69 -10.44 0.62 12.33
C VAL A 69 -11.48 1.31 13.21
N ASP A 70 -11.05 1.90 14.31
CA ASP A 70 -11.85 2.90 15.01
C ASP A 70 -12.05 4.13 14.11
N LYS A 71 -13.29 4.63 14.02
CA LYS A 71 -13.65 5.69 13.07
C LYS A 71 -13.06 7.06 13.42
N GLU A 72 -12.76 7.30 14.68
CA GLU A 72 -12.25 8.58 15.18
C GLU A 72 -10.72 8.60 15.11
N THR A 73 -10.08 7.54 15.58
CA THR A 73 -8.63 7.46 15.65
C THR A 73 -7.98 6.85 14.42
N GLY A 74 -8.69 5.99 13.68
CA GLY A 74 -8.16 5.25 12.53
C GLY A 74 -7.31 4.03 12.89
N HIS A 75 -7.05 3.77 14.18
CA HIS A 75 -6.30 2.62 14.66
C HIS A 75 -7.16 1.36 14.80
N PHE A 76 -6.52 0.19 14.87
CA PHE A 76 -7.22 -1.08 15.11
C PHE A 76 -7.52 -1.26 16.59
N PRO A 77 -8.80 -1.38 17.01
CA PRO A 77 -9.15 -1.75 18.36
C PRO A 77 -8.67 -3.18 18.68
N GLU A 78 -8.22 -3.43 19.90
CA GLU A 78 -7.77 -4.76 20.32
C GLU A 78 -8.85 -5.85 20.11
N GLU A 79 -10.12 -5.49 20.23
CA GLU A 79 -11.24 -6.41 19.98
C GLU A 79 -11.29 -6.89 18.51
N GLU A 80 -10.95 -6.02 17.58
CA GLU A 80 -10.82 -6.35 16.16
C GLU A 80 -9.57 -7.19 15.90
N LEU A 81 -8.45 -6.89 16.55
CA LEU A 81 -7.20 -7.61 16.42
C LEU A 81 -7.30 -9.07 16.92
N LYS A 82 -8.23 -9.39 17.83
CA LYS A 82 -8.51 -10.78 18.25
C LYS A 82 -8.95 -11.70 17.11
N LYS A 83 -9.43 -11.16 16.00
CA LYS A 83 -9.76 -11.95 14.81
C LYS A 83 -8.54 -12.67 14.23
N ILE A 84 -7.32 -12.14 14.45
CA ILE A 84 -6.07 -12.78 14.03
C ILE A 84 -5.87 -14.11 14.78
N ASP A 85 -6.39 -14.24 15.99
CA ASP A 85 -6.21 -15.42 16.85
C ASP A 85 -7.08 -16.63 16.43
N ASP A 86 -8.01 -16.44 15.49
CA ASP A 86 -8.87 -17.52 14.99
C ASP A 86 -8.02 -18.53 14.20
N PRO A 87 -7.96 -19.80 14.62
CA PRO A 87 -7.14 -20.82 13.95
C PRO A 87 -7.58 -21.13 12.50
N ARG A 88 -8.75 -20.65 12.08
CA ARG A 88 -9.23 -20.74 10.71
C ARG A 88 -8.57 -19.70 9.81
N VAL A 89 -8.04 -18.61 10.36
CA VAL A 89 -7.28 -17.63 9.58
C VAL A 89 -6.00 -18.29 9.09
N LYS A 90 -5.89 -18.45 7.78
CA LYS A 90 -4.75 -19.06 7.10
C LYS A 90 -3.91 -18.05 6.35
N LEU A 91 -4.50 -16.89 6.07
CA LEU A 91 -3.82 -15.78 5.40
C LEU A 91 -4.31 -14.46 6.00
N PHE A 92 -3.36 -13.61 6.38
CA PHE A 92 -3.60 -12.23 6.80
C PHE A 92 -2.87 -11.28 5.84
N ALA A 93 -3.63 -10.46 5.11
CA ALA A 93 -3.08 -9.48 4.17
C ALA A 93 -3.45 -8.06 4.61
N PHE A 94 -2.46 -7.19 4.74
CA PHE A 94 -2.70 -5.80 5.13
C PHE A 94 -1.63 -4.84 4.61
N ALA A 95 -2.01 -3.56 4.50
CA ALA A 95 -1.08 -2.49 4.17
C ALA A 95 -0.33 -2.03 5.43
N GLU A 96 0.99 -1.88 5.32
CA GLU A 96 1.80 -1.35 6.41
C GLU A 96 1.44 0.11 6.70
N VAL A 97 1.27 0.93 5.64
CA VAL A 97 0.83 2.32 5.74
C VAL A 97 -0.43 2.53 4.91
N SER A 98 -1.47 3.07 5.53
CA SER A 98 -2.73 3.36 4.85
C SER A 98 -2.58 4.51 3.85
N ASN A 99 -2.99 4.28 2.60
CA ASN A 99 -2.97 5.29 1.55
C ASN A 99 -4.09 6.36 1.66
N VAL A 100 -4.94 6.26 2.68
CA VAL A 100 -6.00 7.24 3.00
C VAL A 100 -5.78 7.85 4.38
N LEU A 101 -5.64 7.01 5.41
CA LEU A 101 -5.49 7.47 6.79
C LEU A 101 -4.09 8.05 7.06
N GLY A 102 -3.06 7.60 6.31
CA GLY A 102 -1.66 7.97 6.53
C GLY A 102 -1.06 7.32 7.78
N ILE A 103 -1.71 6.34 8.37
CA ILE A 103 -1.26 5.65 9.59
C ILE A 103 -0.28 4.54 9.21
N ASP A 104 0.83 4.47 9.93
CA ASP A 104 1.69 3.29 10.02
C ASP A 104 1.10 2.33 11.07
N PHE A 105 0.72 1.13 10.65
CA PHE A 105 0.05 0.15 11.51
C PHE A 105 1.01 -0.72 12.33
N ASP A 106 2.31 -0.40 12.36
CA ASP A 106 3.34 -1.21 13.04
C ASP A 106 3.19 -2.71 12.74
N PRO A 107 3.69 -3.20 11.60
CA PRO A 107 3.38 -4.53 11.13
C PRO A 107 3.95 -5.65 11.99
N LYS A 108 5.07 -5.42 12.70
CA LYS A 108 5.80 -6.50 13.38
C LYS A 108 4.99 -7.23 14.46
N PRO A 109 4.28 -6.56 15.38
CA PRO A 109 3.41 -7.26 16.34
C PRO A 109 2.26 -8.03 15.68
N LEU A 110 1.70 -7.49 14.58
CA LEU A 110 0.61 -8.12 13.85
C LEU A 110 1.08 -9.39 13.13
N ILE A 111 2.26 -9.36 12.52
CA ILE A 111 2.90 -10.52 11.88
C ILE A 111 3.17 -11.61 12.92
N GLN A 112 3.80 -11.26 14.05
CA GLN A 112 4.09 -12.22 15.12
C GLN A 112 2.81 -12.89 15.65
N ARG A 113 1.75 -12.11 15.82
CA ARG A 113 0.44 -12.62 16.26
C ARG A 113 -0.16 -13.59 15.23
N ALA A 114 -0.13 -13.25 13.95
CA ALA A 114 -0.62 -14.09 12.86
C ALA A 114 0.17 -15.41 12.78
N HIS A 115 1.50 -15.36 12.84
CA HIS A 115 2.37 -16.54 12.83
C HIS A 115 2.14 -17.45 14.04
N ALA A 116 1.88 -16.87 15.23
CA ALA A 116 1.57 -17.65 16.43
C ALA A 116 0.31 -18.54 16.25
N HIS A 117 -0.58 -18.18 15.31
CA HIS A 117 -1.80 -18.93 14.99
C HIS A 117 -1.73 -19.65 13.63
N GLY A 118 -0.56 -19.65 12.99
CA GLY A 118 -0.27 -20.40 11.76
C GLY A 118 -0.82 -19.75 10.47
N ALA A 119 -1.05 -18.45 10.48
CA ALA A 119 -1.44 -17.70 9.29
C ALA A 119 -0.21 -17.18 8.53
N ILE A 120 -0.26 -17.24 7.19
CA ILE A 120 0.71 -16.59 6.29
C ILE A 120 0.39 -15.10 6.21
N VAL A 121 1.40 -14.26 6.18
CA VAL A 121 1.26 -12.80 6.14
C VAL A 121 1.72 -12.22 4.82
N VAL A 122 0.83 -11.46 4.17
CA VAL A 122 1.08 -10.70 2.95
C VAL A 122 1.04 -9.20 3.30
N LEU A 123 2.18 -8.53 3.23
CA LEU A 123 2.33 -7.13 3.58
C LEU A 123 2.38 -6.24 2.33
N ASP A 124 1.45 -5.31 2.20
CA ASP A 124 1.48 -4.28 1.16
C ASP A 124 2.35 -3.10 1.64
N GLY A 125 3.56 -3.04 1.09
CA GLY A 125 4.55 -2.00 1.37
C GLY A 125 4.53 -0.82 0.40
N ALA A 126 3.47 -0.66 -0.39
CA ALA A 126 3.42 0.35 -1.44
C ALA A 126 3.51 1.80 -0.91
N GLN A 127 3.09 2.04 0.32
CA GLN A 127 3.15 3.34 0.98
C GLN A 127 4.25 3.43 2.06
N SER A 128 4.88 2.33 2.44
CA SER A 128 5.96 2.33 3.42
C SER A 128 7.35 2.41 2.78
N THR A 129 7.58 1.57 1.75
CA THR A 129 8.89 1.45 1.08
C THR A 129 9.48 2.78 0.58
N PRO A 130 8.71 3.75 0.08
CA PRO A 130 9.25 5.06 -0.30
C PRO A 130 9.71 5.93 0.87
N HIS A 131 9.14 5.72 2.06
CA HIS A 131 9.16 6.69 3.15
C HIS A 131 10.01 6.23 4.36
N LYS A 132 10.22 4.92 4.54
CA LYS A 132 10.97 4.35 5.66
C LYS A 132 11.80 3.13 5.25
N PRO A 133 12.85 2.80 6.03
CA PRO A 133 13.61 1.58 5.78
C PRO A 133 12.74 0.34 6.01
N VAL A 134 12.91 -0.67 5.17
CA VAL A 134 12.24 -1.96 5.28
C VAL A 134 13.28 -3.04 5.49
N ASP A 135 13.06 -3.89 6.48
CA ASP A 135 13.84 -5.10 6.73
C ASP A 135 12.88 -6.29 6.80
N VAL A 136 12.77 -7.03 5.69
CA VAL A 136 11.83 -8.15 5.58
C VAL A 136 12.21 -9.32 6.50
N GLN A 137 13.49 -9.44 6.88
CA GLN A 137 13.94 -10.46 7.82
C GLN A 137 13.57 -10.10 9.26
N ASP A 138 13.70 -8.82 9.66
CA ASP A 138 13.29 -8.34 10.98
C ASP A 138 11.77 -8.33 11.15
N LEU A 139 11.03 -7.99 10.07
CA LEU A 139 9.57 -8.07 10.03
C LEU A 139 9.08 -9.52 10.05
N ASP A 140 9.85 -10.44 9.46
CA ASP A 140 9.48 -11.85 9.27
C ASP A 140 8.19 -12.05 8.45
N CYS A 141 7.82 -11.10 7.59
CA CYS A 141 6.67 -11.27 6.70
C CYS A 141 6.93 -12.36 5.66
N ASP A 142 5.88 -13.05 5.24
CA ASP A 142 5.98 -14.15 4.28
C ASP A 142 6.04 -13.64 2.85
N PHE A 143 5.29 -12.57 2.56
CA PHE A 143 5.32 -11.82 1.31
C PHE A 143 5.31 -10.32 1.57
N PHE A 144 6.05 -9.58 0.77
CA PHE A 144 6.09 -8.11 0.80
C PHE A 144 6.06 -7.55 -0.63
N ALA A 145 5.22 -6.54 -0.89
CA ALA A 145 5.05 -6.01 -2.23
C ALA A 145 5.16 -4.49 -2.27
N PHE A 146 5.89 -3.96 -3.27
CA PHE A 146 5.99 -2.51 -3.48
C PHE A 146 6.10 -2.12 -4.96
N SER A 147 5.95 -0.82 -5.25
CA SER A 147 5.95 -0.25 -6.62
C SER A 147 7.03 0.79 -6.79
N GLY A 148 7.82 0.68 -7.86
CA GLY A 148 8.90 1.61 -8.16
C GLY A 148 8.44 3.05 -8.40
N HIS A 149 7.28 3.25 -9.07
CA HIS A 149 6.78 4.59 -9.38
C HIS A 149 6.42 5.45 -8.15
N LYS A 150 6.28 4.84 -6.97
CA LYS A 150 6.07 5.57 -5.71
C LYS A 150 7.37 5.96 -5.02
N MET A 151 8.50 5.45 -5.48
CA MET A 151 9.83 5.69 -4.93
C MET A 151 10.81 6.24 -5.97
N CYS A 152 10.38 7.22 -6.75
CA CYS A 152 11.18 7.94 -7.76
C CYS A 152 11.65 7.10 -8.96
N SER A 153 11.18 5.86 -9.14
CA SER A 153 11.47 5.04 -10.31
C SER A 153 10.43 5.23 -11.42
N MET A 154 10.71 4.72 -12.59
CA MET A 154 9.74 4.68 -13.69
C MET A 154 8.50 3.85 -13.33
N GLY A 155 7.38 4.13 -14.00
CA GLY A 155 6.20 3.26 -13.95
C GLY A 155 6.45 1.93 -14.66
N GLY A 156 5.71 0.88 -14.26
CA GLY A 156 5.80 -0.44 -14.87
C GLY A 156 6.85 -1.37 -14.26
N ILE A 157 7.45 -0.99 -13.14
CA ILE A 157 8.31 -1.86 -12.32
C ILE A 157 7.81 -1.90 -10.88
N GLY A 158 7.75 -3.08 -10.31
CA GLY A 158 7.47 -3.38 -8.92
C GLY A 158 8.24 -4.61 -8.47
N VAL A 159 8.13 -4.94 -7.22
CA VAL A 159 8.81 -6.07 -6.61
C VAL A 159 7.84 -6.84 -5.72
N LEU A 160 7.90 -8.15 -5.80
CA LEU A 160 7.42 -9.08 -4.79
C LEU A 160 8.63 -9.69 -4.10
N TYR A 161 8.71 -9.55 -2.79
CA TYR A 161 9.49 -10.42 -1.93
C TYR A 161 8.62 -11.58 -1.46
N GLY A 162 9.17 -12.77 -1.42
CA GLY A 162 8.56 -13.93 -0.78
C GLY A 162 9.62 -14.82 -0.17
N LYS A 163 9.31 -15.49 0.96
CA LYS A 163 10.20 -16.49 1.52
C LYS A 163 10.46 -17.60 0.50
N GLU A 164 11.71 -18.00 0.32
CA GLU A 164 12.14 -18.94 -0.74
C GLU A 164 11.35 -20.26 -0.70
N GLU A 165 11.06 -20.78 0.49
CA GLU A 165 10.27 -22.00 0.66
C GLU A 165 8.83 -21.87 0.15
N LEU A 166 8.20 -20.71 0.35
CA LEU A 166 6.84 -20.46 -0.15
C LEU A 166 6.83 -20.25 -1.66
N LEU A 167 7.78 -19.50 -2.19
CA LEU A 167 7.91 -19.30 -3.64
C LEU A 167 8.19 -20.61 -4.39
N ASN A 168 8.96 -21.54 -3.79
CA ASN A 168 9.20 -22.86 -4.37
C ASN A 168 7.93 -23.70 -4.43
N ASP A 169 7.05 -23.58 -3.44
CA ASP A 169 5.79 -24.35 -3.33
C ASP A 169 4.66 -23.77 -4.22
N MET A 170 4.80 -22.51 -4.67
CA MET A 170 3.81 -21.85 -5.52
C MET A 170 3.89 -22.30 -6.97
N GLU A 171 2.74 -22.39 -7.64
CA GLU A 171 2.67 -22.54 -9.09
C GLU A 171 3.05 -21.22 -9.80
N PRO A 172 3.65 -21.27 -11.02
CA PRO A 172 3.92 -20.06 -11.78
C PRO A 172 2.66 -19.23 -12.08
N PHE A 173 2.80 -17.90 -12.07
CA PHE A 173 1.70 -16.97 -12.33
C PHE A 173 1.47 -16.74 -13.84
N LEU A 174 2.56 -16.49 -14.55
CA LEU A 174 2.58 -16.33 -16.00
C LEU A 174 3.38 -17.48 -16.62
N MET A 175 2.95 -17.93 -17.79
CA MET A 175 3.59 -18.99 -18.54
C MET A 175 4.19 -18.44 -19.82
N GLY A 176 5.38 -18.92 -20.20
CA GLY A 176 6.04 -18.47 -21.43
C GLY A 176 7.50 -18.89 -21.53
N GLY A 177 8.27 -18.19 -22.33
CA GLY A 177 9.72 -18.38 -22.42
C GLY A 177 10.44 -17.90 -21.17
N ASP A 178 11.65 -18.33 -20.99
CA ASP A 178 12.62 -18.03 -19.91
C ASP A 178 12.27 -18.62 -18.53
N MET A 179 11.00 -18.90 -18.24
CA MET A 179 10.55 -19.41 -16.95
C MET A 179 10.47 -20.96 -16.86
N ILE A 180 10.89 -21.64 -17.93
CA ILE A 180 10.86 -23.09 -18.08
C ILE A 180 12.27 -23.69 -18.02
N GLU A 181 12.39 -24.96 -17.59
CA GLU A 181 13.60 -25.74 -17.69
C GLU A 181 13.51 -26.68 -18.90
N ASP A 182 12.53 -27.60 -18.90
CA ASP A 182 12.24 -28.49 -20.03
C ASP A 182 10.78 -28.41 -20.45
N VAL A 183 10.51 -28.47 -21.74
CA VAL A 183 9.16 -28.47 -22.33
C VAL A 183 8.99 -29.64 -23.28
N HIS A 184 8.00 -30.47 -23.01
CA HIS A 184 7.53 -31.56 -23.87
C HIS A 184 6.09 -31.30 -24.31
N GLU A 185 5.55 -32.16 -25.17
CA GLU A 185 4.20 -31.98 -25.73
C GLU A 185 3.09 -31.95 -24.67
N GLN A 186 3.28 -32.64 -23.53
CA GLN A 186 2.25 -32.81 -22.50
C GLN A 186 2.69 -32.36 -21.11
N GLU A 187 3.97 -32.04 -20.92
CA GLU A 187 4.53 -31.70 -19.61
C GLU A 187 5.61 -30.63 -19.72
N THR A 188 5.77 -29.86 -18.66
CA THR A 188 6.77 -28.80 -18.55
C THR A 188 7.36 -28.81 -17.14
N THR A 189 8.67 -28.67 -17.04
CA THR A 189 9.35 -28.33 -15.79
C THR A 189 9.72 -26.85 -15.78
N TYR A 190 9.78 -26.26 -14.61
CA TYR A 190 9.99 -24.81 -14.47
C TYR A 190 11.41 -24.51 -14.01
N ALA A 191 11.91 -23.35 -14.42
CA ALA A 191 13.20 -22.84 -13.98
C ALA A 191 13.24 -22.62 -12.46
N GLU A 192 14.45 -22.54 -11.91
CA GLU A 192 14.65 -22.14 -10.51
C GLU A 192 14.18 -20.69 -10.26
N LEU A 193 13.99 -20.35 -8.97
CA LEU A 193 13.74 -18.96 -8.55
C LEU A 193 14.93 -18.06 -8.89
N PRO A 194 14.70 -16.81 -9.27
CA PRO A 194 13.40 -16.13 -9.44
C PRO A 194 12.76 -16.36 -10.82
N ALA A 195 13.49 -16.94 -11.78
CA ALA A 195 13.07 -17.07 -13.18
C ALA A 195 11.74 -17.79 -13.37
N LYS A 196 11.38 -18.73 -12.47
CA LYS A 196 10.07 -19.41 -12.41
C LYS A 196 8.87 -18.45 -12.52
N PHE A 197 8.99 -17.21 -12.04
CA PHE A 197 7.93 -16.20 -12.04
C PHE A 197 8.14 -15.07 -13.07
N GLU A 198 9.17 -15.13 -13.88
CA GLU A 198 9.59 -14.08 -14.81
C GLU A 198 9.46 -14.54 -16.27
N ALA A 199 8.22 -14.78 -16.71
CA ALA A 199 7.92 -15.23 -18.06
C ALA A 199 8.15 -14.14 -19.12
N GLY A 200 8.88 -14.47 -20.18
CA GLY A 200 9.17 -13.60 -21.31
C GLY A 200 10.22 -12.53 -21.02
N THR A 201 10.53 -11.69 -22.00
CA THR A 201 11.52 -10.62 -21.85
C THR A 201 11.09 -9.63 -20.77
N GLN A 202 11.91 -9.50 -19.74
CA GLN A 202 11.64 -8.66 -18.59
C GLN A 202 11.84 -7.17 -18.90
N TYR A 203 11.23 -6.30 -18.10
CA TYR A 203 11.34 -4.85 -18.21
C TYR A 203 12.66 -4.36 -17.62
N VAL A 204 13.76 -4.53 -18.39
CA VAL A 204 15.13 -4.22 -17.97
C VAL A 204 15.31 -2.73 -17.63
N GLU A 205 14.73 -1.84 -18.44
CA GLU A 205 14.79 -0.39 -18.24
C GLU A 205 14.16 0.00 -16.89
N GLY A 206 13.06 -0.65 -16.53
CA GLY A 206 12.41 -0.47 -15.22
C GLY A 206 13.31 -0.90 -14.07
N ALA A 207 13.96 -2.06 -14.18
CA ALA A 207 14.90 -2.56 -13.17
C ALA A 207 16.09 -1.62 -12.99
N VAL A 208 16.67 -1.12 -14.07
CA VAL A 208 17.78 -0.13 -14.03
C VAL A 208 17.31 1.18 -13.38
N SER A 209 16.10 1.65 -13.74
CA SER A 209 15.50 2.83 -13.13
C SER A 209 15.27 2.63 -11.61
N LEU A 210 14.82 1.44 -11.20
CA LEU A 210 14.60 1.13 -9.78
C LEU A 210 15.93 1.17 -9.00
N VAL A 211 17.02 0.64 -9.57
CA VAL A 211 18.36 0.74 -8.94
C VAL A 211 18.79 2.20 -8.78
N ALA A 212 18.57 3.04 -9.80
CA ALA A 212 18.89 4.46 -9.72
C ALA A 212 18.08 5.17 -8.63
N ALA A 213 16.78 4.88 -8.53
CA ALA A 213 15.90 5.41 -7.50
C ALA A 213 16.31 4.97 -6.08
N ILE A 214 16.63 3.69 -5.90
CA ILE A 214 17.12 3.15 -4.63
C ILE A 214 18.41 3.89 -4.19
N ARG A 215 19.38 4.02 -5.07
CA ARG A 215 20.63 4.74 -4.79
C ARG A 215 20.39 6.20 -4.43
N TYR A 216 19.44 6.85 -5.10
CA TYR A 216 19.07 8.24 -4.85
C TYR A 216 18.44 8.40 -3.46
N ILE A 217 17.47 7.55 -3.09
CA ILE A 217 16.84 7.54 -1.76
C ILE A 217 17.89 7.25 -0.67
N GLN A 218 18.75 6.25 -0.88
CA GLN A 218 19.81 5.91 0.07
C GLN A 218 20.83 7.03 0.25
N ALA A 219 21.12 7.79 -0.81
CA ALA A 219 22.03 8.93 -0.75
C ALA A 219 21.45 10.12 0.05
N ILE A 220 20.13 10.29 0.04
CA ILE A 220 19.44 11.28 0.90
C ILE A 220 19.38 10.75 2.34
N GLY A 221 19.03 9.48 2.51
CA GLY A 221 18.81 8.83 3.79
C GLY A 221 17.37 8.96 4.29
N PHE A 222 16.82 7.88 4.84
CA PHE A 222 15.44 7.84 5.32
C PHE A 222 15.18 8.80 6.49
N ASP A 223 16.17 9.06 7.34
CA ASP A 223 16.02 10.02 8.46
C ASP A 223 15.71 11.43 7.94
N GLU A 224 16.41 11.88 6.90
CA GLU A 224 16.18 13.19 6.27
C GLU A 224 14.85 13.23 5.52
N ILE A 225 14.51 12.15 4.81
CA ILE A 225 13.22 12.01 4.12
C ILE A 225 12.07 12.15 5.12
N ARG A 226 12.08 11.36 6.18
CA ARG A 226 11.05 11.37 7.22
C ARG A 226 10.99 12.71 7.95
N ALA A 227 12.14 13.32 8.26
CA ALA A 227 12.18 14.63 8.90
C ALA A 227 11.56 15.72 8.01
N GLN A 228 11.80 15.68 6.70
CA GLN A 228 11.19 16.60 5.75
C GLN A 228 9.67 16.39 5.66
N GLU A 229 9.24 15.16 5.44
CA GLU A 229 7.81 14.84 5.35
C GLU A 229 7.05 15.22 6.61
N LYS A 230 7.66 14.98 7.77
CA LYS A 230 7.10 15.36 9.08
C LYS A 230 6.88 16.87 9.18
N ARG A 231 7.86 17.69 8.75
CA ARG A 231 7.71 19.16 8.69
C ARG A 231 6.54 19.57 7.81
N LEU A 232 6.43 18.97 6.61
CA LEU A 232 5.38 19.30 5.65
C LEU A 232 4.00 18.90 6.14
N VAL A 233 3.84 17.68 6.67
CA VAL A 233 2.58 17.18 7.23
C VAL A 233 2.16 17.99 8.45
N THR A 234 3.08 18.29 9.37
CA THR A 234 2.80 19.14 10.54
C THR A 234 2.26 20.51 10.10
N ARG A 235 2.96 21.16 9.19
CA ARG A 235 2.55 22.46 8.65
C ARG A 235 1.18 22.41 8.00
N CYS A 236 0.91 21.38 7.20
CA CYS A 236 -0.38 21.16 6.55
C CYS A 236 -1.49 20.99 7.58
N LEU A 237 -1.33 20.10 8.56
CA LEU A 237 -2.32 19.82 9.61
C LEU A 237 -2.60 21.06 10.46
N GLU A 238 -1.57 21.81 10.87
CA GLU A 238 -1.72 23.05 11.65
C GLU A 238 -2.44 24.14 10.85
N GLY A 239 -2.20 24.22 9.55
CA GLY A 239 -2.90 25.14 8.66
C GLY A 239 -4.36 24.76 8.46
N MET A 240 -4.64 23.48 8.20
CA MET A 240 -6.00 22.96 8.03
C MET A 240 -6.86 23.10 9.29
N LYS A 241 -6.30 22.89 10.48
CA LYS A 241 -7.00 23.09 11.77
C LYS A 241 -7.51 24.51 11.98
N LYS A 242 -6.96 25.51 11.29
CA LYS A 242 -7.41 26.91 11.34
C LYS A 242 -8.59 27.18 10.40
N LEU A 243 -8.95 26.22 9.56
CA LEU A 243 -10.04 26.32 8.59
C LEU A 243 -11.23 25.48 9.10
N PRO A 244 -12.26 26.09 9.69
CA PRO A 244 -13.33 25.37 10.40
C PRO A 244 -14.18 24.49 9.47
N PHE A 245 -14.13 24.71 8.18
CA PHE A 245 -14.84 23.95 7.16
C PHE A 245 -14.02 22.76 6.60
N ILE A 246 -12.82 22.52 7.11
CA ILE A 246 -12.00 21.38 6.73
C ILE A 246 -12.17 20.25 7.75
N HIS A 247 -12.57 19.08 7.27
CA HIS A 247 -12.64 17.86 8.06
C HIS A 247 -11.50 16.92 7.67
N ILE A 248 -10.51 16.76 8.55
CA ILE A 248 -9.38 15.87 8.36
C ILE A 248 -9.83 14.43 8.61
N ILE A 249 -9.45 13.50 7.73
CA ILE A 249 -9.76 12.08 7.84
C ILE A 249 -8.58 11.36 8.49
N GLY A 250 -8.87 10.55 9.52
CA GLY A 250 -7.86 9.87 10.34
C GLY A 250 -7.20 10.81 11.36
N PRO A 251 -6.06 10.40 11.94
CA PRO A 251 -5.43 11.14 13.04
C PRO A 251 -5.03 12.56 12.63
N THR A 252 -5.11 13.46 13.59
CA THR A 252 -4.70 14.87 13.41
C THR A 252 -3.40 15.20 14.15
N ASP A 253 -2.83 14.23 14.86
CA ASP A 253 -1.50 14.33 15.42
C ASP A 253 -0.48 14.06 14.30
N PRO A 254 0.45 15.00 14.03
CA PRO A 254 1.50 14.77 13.06
C PRO A 254 2.36 13.54 13.38
N GLU A 255 2.50 13.14 14.65
CA GLU A 255 3.29 11.97 15.04
C GLU A 255 2.70 10.64 14.56
N GLU A 256 1.40 10.61 14.30
CA GLU A 256 0.66 9.44 13.84
C GLU A 256 0.40 9.42 12.33
N LYS A 257 0.99 10.39 11.58
CA LYS A 257 0.66 10.57 10.17
C LYS A 257 1.91 10.60 9.29
N GLU A 258 1.92 9.72 8.33
CA GLU A 258 2.94 9.68 7.27
C GLU A 258 2.63 10.71 6.17
N GLY A 259 3.44 10.80 5.12
CA GLY A 259 3.50 11.84 4.09
C GLY A 259 2.21 12.21 3.34
N LEU A 260 1.02 12.03 3.92
CA LEU A 260 -0.26 12.38 3.28
C LEU A 260 -1.33 12.85 4.26
N VAL A 261 -2.25 13.71 3.78
CA VAL A 261 -3.41 14.18 4.53
C VAL A 261 -4.66 14.05 3.65
N ALA A 262 -5.60 13.19 4.08
CA ALA A 262 -6.93 13.11 3.49
C ALA A 262 -7.90 14.02 4.22
N PHE A 263 -8.80 14.68 3.48
CA PHE A 263 -9.70 15.68 4.04
C PHE A 263 -10.96 15.89 3.19
N GLU A 264 -11.99 16.45 3.78
CA GLU A 264 -13.17 17.00 3.10
C GLU A 264 -13.26 18.51 3.30
N VAL A 265 -13.87 19.21 2.33
CA VAL A 265 -14.24 20.61 2.43
C VAL A 265 -15.76 20.67 2.55
N GLU A 266 -16.27 21.21 3.66
CA GLU A 266 -17.70 21.28 3.93
C GLU A 266 -18.46 21.98 2.80
N GLY A 267 -19.48 21.31 2.27
CA GLY A 267 -20.34 21.81 1.20
C GLY A 267 -19.74 21.79 -0.20
N VAL A 268 -18.47 21.42 -0.38
CA VAL A 268 -17.82 21.38 -1.69
C VAL A 268 -17.44 19.96 -2.09
N HIS A 269 -17.87 19.54 -3.27
CA HIS A 269 -17.53 18.22 -3.77
C HIS A 269 -16.01 18.09 -4.02
N PRO A 270 -15.34 16.99 -3.64
CA PRO A 270 -13.89 16.84 -3.80
C PRO A 270 -13.35 17.12 -5.21
N HIS A 271 -14.09 16.77 -6.27
CA HIS A 271 -13.69 17.07 -7.65
C HIS A 271 -13.65 18.58 -7.93
N ASP A 272 -14.58 19.35 -7.36
CA ASP A 272 -14.60 20.81 -7.51
C ASP A 272 -13.42 21.43 -6.76
N VAL A 273 -13.12 20.93 -5.55
CA VAL A 273 -11.90 21.32 -4.81
C VAL A 273 -10.65 21.10 -5.65
N ALA A 274 -10.51 19.91 -6.26
CA ALA A 274 -9.35 19.60 -7.10
C ALA A 274 -9.30 20.49 -8.35
N GLN A 275 -10.42 20.79 -8.98
CA GLN A 275 -10.49 21.62 -10.17
C GLN A 275 -10.07 23.08 -9.85
N ILE A 276 -10.54 23.62 -8.72
CA ILE A 276 -10.18 24.96 -8.26
C ILE A 276 -8.68 25.03 -7.96
N LEU A 277 -8.16 24.08 -7.20
CA LEU A 277 -6.73 24.03 -6.85
C LEU A 277 -5.84 23.77 -8.08
N SER A 278 -6.29 22.94 -9.03
CA SER A 278 -5.57 22.66 -10.27
C SER A 278 -5.43 23.92 -11.16
N ALA A 279 -6.42 24.81 -11.16
CA ALA A 279 -6.34 26.09 -11.85
C ALA A 279 -5.23 27.00 -11.27
N GLU A 280 -4.87 26.80 -10.01
CA GLU A 280 -3.77 27.46 -9.31
C GLU A 280 -2.44 26.67 -9.39
N GLY A 281 -2.38 25.60 -10.20
CA GLY A 281 -1.18 24.75 -10.35
C GLY A 281 -0.96 23.77 -9.20
N ILE A 282 -1.93 23.54 -8.33
CA ILE A 282 -1.86 22.64 -7.18
C ILE A 282 -2.55 21.32 -7.51
N CYS A 283 -1.79 20.21 -7.51
CA CYS A 283 -2.29 18.89 -7.82
C CYS A 283 -2.60 18.10 -6.54
N ILE A 284 -3.87 17.81 -6.31
CA ILE A 284 -4.32 16.88 -5.26
C ILE A 284 -5.07 15.70 -5.88
N ARG A 285 -5.17 14.59 -5.15
CA ARG A 285 -6.00 13.47 -5.57
C ARG A 285 -7.39 13.58 -4.92
N THR A 286 -8.44 13.13 -5.66
CA THR A 286 -9.82 13.10 -5.15
C THR A 286 -10.53 11.81 -5.48
N GLY A 287 -11.58 11.50 -4.73
CA GLY A 287 -12.39 10.29 -4.85
C GLY A 287 -12.19 9.33 -3.68
N HIS A 288 -12.25 8.02 -3.96
CA HIS A 288 -12.10 6.98 -2.94
C HIS A 288 -10.64 6.55 -2.69
N HIS A 289 -9.67 7.11 -3.40
CA HIS A 289 -8.23 6.77 -3.31
C HIS A 289 -7.95 5.26 -3.48
N CYS A 290 -8.80 4.54 -4.23
CA CYS A 290 -8.78 3.07 -4.34
C CYS A 290 -9.01 2.34 -2.99
N ALA A 291 -9.79 2.93 -2.08
CA ALA A 291 -10.19 2.39 -0.78
C ALA A 291 -11.68 2.68 -0.52
N GLN A 292 -12.54 2.33 -1.48
CA GLN A 292 -13.98 2.63 -1.41
C GLN A 292 -14.66 1.99 -0.18
N PRO A 293 -14.37 0.74 0.22
CA PRO A 293 -14.97 0.17 1.43
C PRO A 293 -14.64 0.95 2.71
N LEU A 294 -13.42 1.49 2.83
CA LEU A 294 -13.06 2.37 3.95
C LEU A 294 -13.93 3.64 3.95
N HIS A 295 -14.09 4.29 2.80
CA HIS A 295 -14.93 5.49 2.69
C HIS A 295 -16.39 5.21 3.09
N ILE A 296 -16.96 4.11 2.59
CA ILE A 296 -18.32 3.68 2.97
C ILE A 296 -18.41 3.43 4.48
N TYR A 297 -17.43 2.75 5.05
CA TYR A 297 -17.38 2.45 6.49
C TYR A 297 -17.31 3.72 7.34
N LEU A 298 -16.50 4.70 6.93
CA LEU A 298 -16.40 6.00 7.59
C LEU A 298 -17.62 6.91 7.37
N GLY A 299 -18.51 6.56 6.43
CA GLY A 299 -19.67 7.37 6.05
C GLY A 299 -19.33 8.55 5.12
N ILE A 300 -18.22 8.45 4.40
CA ILE A 300 -17.67 9.49 3.51
C ILE A 300 -17.93 9.08 2.05
N ASN A 301 -18.53 9.97 1.26
CA ASN A 301 -18.81 9.69 -0.16
C ASN A 301 -17.53 9.73 -1.01
N ALA A 302 -16.69 10.71 -0.80
CA ALA A 302 -15.42 10.91 -1.47
C ALA A 302 -14.60 11.93 -0.68
N SER A 303 -13.27 11.92 -0.84
CA SER A 303 -12.39 12.85 -0.15
C SER A 303 -11.32 13.45 -1.07
N CYS A 304 -10.67 14.50 -0.61
CA CYS A 304 -9.43 15.03 -1.14
C CYS A 304 -8.24 14.42 -0.43
N ARG A 305 -7.08 14.33 -1.09
CA ARG A 305 -5.82 13.92 -0.48
C ARG A 305 -4.67 14.75 -1.01
N ALA A 306 -4.00 15.46 -0.13
CA ALA A 306 -2.69 16.04 -0.35
C ALA A 306 -1.63 15.00 0.01
N SER A 307 -0.62 14.83 -0.82
CA SER A 307 0.50 13.90 -0.59
C SER A 307 1.81 14.66 -0.73
N PHE A 308 2.68 14.47 0.22
CA PHE A 308 3.98 15.12 0.32
C PHE A 308 5.09 14.08 0.21
N TYR A 309 6.21 14.49 -0.38
CA TYR A 309 7.43 13.70 -0.38
C TYR A 309 8.64 14.62 -0.14
N PHE A 310 9.81 14.07 0.06
CA PHE A 310 11.00 14.82 0.47
C PHE A 310 11.38 15.99 -0.45
N TYR A 311 10.93 15.98 -1.70
CA TYR A 311 11.21 17.04 -2.67
C TYR A 311 10.23 18.23 -2.61
N ASN A 312 9.14 18.10 -1.83
CA ASN A 312 8.24 19.22 -1.61
C ASN A 312 8.82 20.22 -0.58
N THR A 313 8.37 21.46 -0.65
CA THR A 313 8.83 22.55 0.21
C THR A 313 7.73 23.06 1.15
N GLU A 314 8.13 23.77 2.20
CA GLU A 314 7.19 24.40 3.12
C GLU A 314 6.40 25.52 2.44
N GLU A 315 7.02 26.23 1.48
CA GLU A 315 6.38 27.28 0.70
C GLU A 315 5.26 26.71 -0.20
N GLU A 316 5.44 25.50 -0.74
CA GLU A 316 4.38 24.80 -1.49
C GLU A 316 3.19 24.45 -0.58
N VAL A 317 3.45 24.04 0.67
CA VAL A 317 2.39 23.79 1.65
C VAL A 317 1.66 25.08 2.03
N ASP A 318 2.38 26.19 2.24
CA ASP A 318 1.77 27.49 2.52
C ASP A 318 0.88 27.95 1.37
N TYR A 319 1.38 27.82 0.15
CA TYR A 319 0.61 28.17 -1.04
C TYR A 319 -0.64 27.32 -1.19
N PHE A 320 -0.52 26.01 -0.96
CA PHE A 320 -1.67 25.11 -0.94
C PHE A 320 -2.72 25.57 0.10
N LEU A 321 -2.30 25.86 1.33
CA LEU A 321 -3.20 26.32 2.41
C LEU A 321 -3.85 27.67 2.10
N GLU A 322 -3.12 28.58 1.49
CA GLU A 322 -3.64 29.88 1.03
C GLU A 322 -4.78 29.68 0.03
N LYS A 323 -4.55 28.84 -1.00
CA LYS A 323 -5.57 28.56 -2.02
C LYS A 323 -6.73 27.72 -1.49
N LEU A 324 -6.45 26.77 -0.59
CA LEU A 324 -7.50 25.96 0.06
C LEU A 324 -8.50 26.82 0.85
N LYS A 325 -8.02 27.88 1.48
CA LYS A 325 -8.84 28.85 2.21
C LYS A 325 -9.91 29.50 1.33
N ASP A 326 -9.60 29.74 0.06
CA ASP A 326 -10.48 30.46 -0.87
C ASP A 326 -11.46 29.52 -1.62
N VAL A 327 -11.34 28.19 -1.48
CA VAL A 327 -12.14 27.22 -2.25
C VAL A 327 -13.65 27.45 -2.05
N ARG A 328 -14.12 27.63 -0.83
CA ARG A 328 -15.54 27.86 -0.54
C ARG A 328 -16.03 29.19 -1.12
N LYS A 329 -15.24 30.23 -1.03
CA LYS A 329 -15.56 31.53 -1.62
C LYS A 329 -15.70 31.45 -3.14
N VAL A 330 -14.84 30.69 -3.82
CA VAL A 330 -14.97 30.43 -5.27
C VAL A 330 -16.29 29.73 -5.60
N MET A 331 -16.79 28.89 -4.71
CA MET A 331 -18.07 28.20 -4.84
C MET A 331 -19.27 29.03 -4.39
N GLY A 332 -19.08 30.32 -3.97
CA GLY A 332 -20.14 31.21 -3.59
C GLY A 332 -20.60 31.16 -2.14
N TYR A 333 -19.81 30.56 -1.25
CA TYR A 333 -20.03 30.67 0.18
C TYR A 333 -19.48 32.00 0.73
N ASP A 334 -20.16 32.57 1.73
CA ASP A 334 -19.83 33.91 2.28
C ASP A 334 -18.84 33.85 3.45
N ASP A 335 -18.10 32.78 3.66
CA ASP A 335 -17.18 32.55 4.77
C ASP A 335 -15.69 32.49 4.40
#